data_e5c511031921b3d5eebdfc60cbc2f534
#
_entry.id   e5c511031921b3d5eebdfc60cbc2f534
#
_cell.length_a   1.000
_cell.length_b   1.000
_cell.length_c   1.000
_cell.angle_alpha   90.00
_cell.angle_beta   90.00
_cell.angle_gamma   90.00
#
_symmetry.space_group_name_H-M   'P 1'
#
loop_
_entity.id
_entity.type
_entity.pdbx_description
1 polymer ?
#
loop_
_entity_poly.entity_id
_entity_poly.type
_entity_poly.pdbx_seq_one_letter_code
_entity_poly.pdbx_strand_id
1 'polypeptide(L)'
;KILKKIFTPEQAELFCEMRLTFETAQQVAERTGRPLAELDRQLKDMGKAGQLFVIDFGEVMVFRMLPWVFGIYEFQLDKLDKEYAQLNEEYAPFFGQQFFSQTPQLMRTLPVEQEISGQQEVISYERVSDVIDSNQSFLVNDCVCKKEKGLLGYPCDRPVQVCLAMAPVAGVFDKYPTGRLITKQEAHDLMKMAEEAGLVHLTYNVQGGGFYICNCCKCCCGVLRSINELGIPASLVINSSYYAEIDAEKCSSCGICSDERCQVGAIEEEPDTYRIIKDRCIGCGLCISTCPSEAIRLVHKGADQIAQPPVNEDAWFEERGRMRGIDFSRYK
;
A
#
# COMPACT_ATOMS: atom_id res chain seq x y z
N LYS A 1 -17.08 -15.64 -5.65
CA LYS A 1 -16.21 -16.64 -6.28
C LYS A 1 -14.81 -16.61 -5.70
N ILE A 2 -14.14 -15.44 -5.61
CA ILE A 2 -12.76 -15.30 -5.10
C ILE A 2 -12.59 -15.95 -3.72
N LEU A 3 -13.43 -15.62 -2.74
CA LEU A 3 -13.33 -16.16 -1.38
C LEU A 3 -13.41 -17.69 -1.35
N LYS A 4 -14.13 -18.33 -2.29
CA LYS A 4 -14.19 -19.80 -2.40
C LYS A 4 -12.88 -20.43 -2.91
N LYS A 5 -12.00 -19.65 -3.54
CA LYS A 5 -10.64 -20.11 -3.89
C LYS A 5 -9.69 -20.04 -2.70
N ILE A 6 -10.00 -19.19 -1.73
CA ILE A 6 -9.13 -18.90 -0.59
C ILE A 6 -9.52 -19.72 0.64
N PHE A 7 -10.81 -19.84 0.92
CA PHE A 7 -11.34 -20.42 2.15
C PHE A 7 -12.24 -21.62 1.88
N THR A 8 -12.15 -22.66 2.70
CA THR A 8 -13.23 -23.61 2.90
C THR A 8 -14.35 -22.96 3.74
N PRO A 9 -15.58 -23.51 3.77
CA PRO A 9 -16.64 -22.99 4.63
C PRO A 9 -16.23 -22.88 6.10
N GLU A 10 -15.56 -23.91 6.65
CA GLU A 10 -15.11 -23.97 8.04
C GLU A 10 -14.03 -22.93 8.34
N GLN A 11 -13.10 -22.70 7.39
CA GLN A 11 -12.09 -21.64 7.51
C GLN A 11 -12.72 -20.25 7.44
N ALA A 12 -13.73 -20.07 6.59
CA ALA A 12 -14.46 -18.79 6.50
C ALA A 12 -15.22 -18.47 7.79
N GLU A 13 -15.84 -19.48 8.43
CA GLU A 13 -16.48 -19.33 9.74
C GLU A 13 -15.47 -18.90 10.80
N LEU A 14 -14.35 -19.62 10.93
CA LEU A 14 -13.30 -19.28 11.88
C LEU A 14 -12.72 -17.88 11.59
N PHE A 15 -12.51 -17.53 10.31
CA PHE A 15 -12.04 -16.20 9.93
C PHE A 15 -12.97 -15.07 10.40
N CYS A 16 -14.28 -15.28 10.35
CA CYS A 16 -15.27 -14.31 10.83
C CYS A 16 -15.27 -14.15 12.36
N GLU A 17 -14.71 -15.09 13.09
CA GLU A 17 -14.52 -15.02 14.54
C GLU A 17 -13.19 -14.37 14.94
N MET A 18 -12.24 -14.21 14.01
CA MET A 18 -10.94 -13.60 14.29
C MET A 18 -11.06 -12.09 14.50
N ARG A 19 -10.04 -11.51 15.15
CA ARG A 19 -9.93 -10.08 15.43
C ARG A 19 -8.84 -9.42 14.56
N LEU A 20 -8.93 -8.11 14.43
CA LEU A 20 -7.89 -7.27 13.83
C LEU A 20 -6.68 -7.08 14.76
N THR A 21 -6.86 -7.34 16.06
CA THR A 21 -5.79 -7.38 17.06
C THR A 21 -5.16 -8.77 17.11
N PHE A 22 -3.90 -8.83 17.54
CA PHE A 22 -3.19 -10.10 17.69
C PHE A 22 -3.70 -10.87 18.91
N GLU A 23 -4.04 -12.14 18.72
CA GLU A 23 -4.44 -13.08 19.75
C GLU A 23 -3.60 -14.37 19.64
N THR A 24 -3.29 -15.00 20.77
CA THR A 24 -2.77 -16.38 20.81
C THR A 24 -3.91 -17.37 20.56
N ALA A 25 -3.59 -18.60 20.15
CA ALA A 25 -4.60 -19.67 20.02
C ALA A 25 -5.41 -19.88 21.30
N GLN A 26 -4.77 -19.74 22.48
CA GLN A 26 -5.42 -19.84 23.77
C GLN A 26 -6.48 -18.75 23.95
N GLN A 27 -6.15 -17.50 23.67
CA GLN A 27 -7.09 -16.38 23.78
C GLN A 27 -8.29 -16.53 22.82
N VAL A 28 -8.03 -16.98 21.59
CA VAL A 28 -9.12 -17.28 20.64
C VAL A 28 -10.00 -18.41 21.14
N ALA A 29 -9.42 -19.50 21.69
CA ALA A 29 -10.16 -20.64 22.25
C ALA A 29 -11.06 -20.22 23.41
N GLU A 30 -10.53 -19.44 24.36
CA GLU A 30 -11.28 -18.91 25.50
C GLU A 30 -12.47 -18.04 25.09
N ARG A 31 -12.29 -17.20 24.07
CA ARG A 31 -13.31 -16.29 23.58
C ARG A 31 -14.40 -16.98 22.73
N THR A 32 -14.00 -17.99 21.94
CA THR A 32 -14.91 -18.67 20.99
C THR A 32 -15.53 -19.95 21.54
N GLY A 33 -14.96 -20.51 22.62
CA GLY A 33 -15.35 -21.81 23.18
C GLY A 33 -14.86 -23.01 22.34
N ARG A 34 -14.01 -22.78 21.32
CA ARG A 34 -13.46 -23.87 20.47
C ARG A 34 -12.39 -24.69 21.21
N PRO A 35 -12.29 -26.00 20.96
CA PRO A 35 -11.24 -26.83 21.54
C PRO A 35 -9.83 -26.37 21.10
N LEU A 36 -8.95 -26.01 22.08
CA LEU A 36 -7.65 -25.40 21.82
C LEU A 36 -6.77 -26.21 20.86
N ALA A 37 -6.66 -27.53 21.04
CA ALA A 37 -5.74 -28.35 20.24
C ALA A 37 -6.11 -28.39 18.75
N GLU A 38 -7.40 -28.37 18.44
CA GLU A 38 -7.90 -28.32 17.08
C GLU A 38 -7.76 -26.92 16.49
N LEU A 39 -8.13 -25.91 17.28
CA LEU A 39 -8.06 -24.49 16.88
C LEU A 39 -6.61 -24.06 16.59
N ASP A 40 -5.65 -24.41 17.43
CA ASP A 40 -4.23 -24.10 17.22
C ASP A 40 -3.72 -24.65 15.88
N ARG A 41 -4.09 -25.90 15.56
CA ARG A 41 -3.76 -26.48 14.26
C ARG A 41 -4.41 -25.70 13.10
N GLN A 42 -5.71 -25.41 13.21
CA GLN A 42 -6.45 -24.67 12.17
C GLN A 42 -5.87 -23.28 11.94
N LEU A 43 -5.55 -22.52 12.99
CA LEU A 43 -4.96 -21.20 12.90
C LEU A 43 -3.57 -21.23 12.23
N LYS A 44 -2.72 -22.23 12.57
CA LYS A 44 -1.43 -22.42 11.91
C LYS A 44 -1.57 -22.76 10.43
N ASP A 45 -2.51 -23.62 10.08
CA ASP A 45 -2.77 -24.00 8.68
C ASP A 45 -3.34 -22.82 7.88
N MET A 46 -4.23 -22.04 8.48
CA MET A 46 -4.75 -20.80 7.87
C MET A 46 -3.65 -19.74 7.71
N GLY A 47 -2.74 -19.63 8.66
CA GLY A 47 -1.56 -18.76 8.53
C GLY A 47 -0.66 -19.15 7.36
N LYS A 48 -0.29 -20.44 7.25
CA LYS A 48 0.46 -20.98 6.10
C LYS A 48 -0.28 -20.79 4.78
N ALA A 49 -1.60 -20.81 4.82
CA ALA A 49 -2.45 -20.57 3.67
C ALA A 49 -2.57 -19.08 3.29
N GLY A 50 -1.96 -18.14 4.04
CA GLY A 50 -2.08 -16.71 3.79
C GLY A 50 -3.48 -16.15 4.02
N GLN A 51 -4.24 -16.79 4.90
CA GLN A 51 -5.61 -16.40 5.28
C GLN A 51 -5.62 -15.54 6.55
N LEU A 52 -4.59 -15.66 7.37
CA LEU A 52 -4.38 -14.89 8.60
C LEU A 52 -2.95 -14.33 8.60
N PHE A 53 -2.76 -13.21 9.27
CA PHE A 53 -1.43 -12.74 9.61
C PHE A 53 -0.95 -13.47 10.86
N VAL A 54 0.25 -14.02 10.78
CA VAL A 54 0.86 -14.82 11.86
C VAL A 54 2.23 -14.26 12.15
N ILE A 55 2.53 -14.08 13.43
CA ILE A 55 3.89 -13.84 13.92
C ILE A 55 4.28 -15.02 14.81
N ASP A 56 5.40 -15.66 14.47
CA ASP A 56 5.97 -16.78 15.22
C ASP A 56 7.23 -16.32 15.98
N PHE A 57 7.09 -16.09 17.28
CA PHE A 57 8.20 -15.74 18.18
C PHE A 57 8.93 -16.97 18.76
N GLY A 58 8.66 -18.18 18.24
CA GLY A 58 9.23 -19.44 18.69
C GLY A 58 8.39 -20.09 19.79
N GLU A 59 8.37 -19.55 20.99
CA GLU A 59 7.57 -20.05 22.11
C GLU A 59 6.09 -19.67 22.00
N VAL A 60 5.79 -18.53 21.36
CA VAL A 60 4.43 -17.99 21.23
C VAL A 60 4.16 -17.62 19.77
N MET A 61 3.03 -18.08 19.26
CA MET A 61 2.48 -17.62 17.97
C MET A 61 1.26 -16.75 18.24
N VAL A 62 1.15 -15.66 17.47
CA VAL A 62 -0.01 -14.77 17.51
C VAL A 62 -0.61 -14.64 16.11
N PHE A 63 -1.92 -14.51 16.09
CA PHE A 63 -2.74 -14.53 14.87
C PHE A 63 -3.66 -13.32 14.85
N ARG A 64 -3.88 -12.75 13.67
CA ARG A 64 -4.92 -11.74 13.49
C ARG A 64 -5.61 -11.86 12.13
N MET A 65 -6.81 -11.35 12.06
CA MET A 65 -7.54 -11.17 10.79
C MET A 65 -6.77 -10.24 9.86
N LEU A 66 -6.78 -10.55 8.57
CA LEU A 66 -6.31 -9.66 7.51
C LEU A 66 -7.48 -8.99 6.80
N PRO A 67 -7.41 -7.68 6.51
CA PRO A 67 -8.29 -7.06 5.53
C PRO A 67 -8.04 -7.64 4.14
N TRP A 68 -8.91 -7.32 3.17
CA TRP A 68 -8.69 -7.73 1.77
C TRP A 68 -7.41 -7.13 1.20
N VAL A 69 -7.26 -5.81 1.27
CA VAL A 69 -6.05 -5.05 0.94
C VAL A 69 -5.72 -4.09 2.09
N PHE A 70 -4.52 -3.91 2.50
CA PHE A 70 -3.35 -4.75 2.25
C PHE A 70 -3.40 -5.92 3.23
N GLY A 71 -3.49 -7.11 2.70
CA GLY A 71 -3.71 -8.28 3.51
C GLY A 71 -3.94 -9.54 2.68
N ILE A 72 -5.15 -10.11 2.70
CA ILE A 72 -5.42 -11.42 2.08
C ILE A 72 -4.94 -11.47 0.63
N TYR A 73 -5.18 -10.41 -0.16
CA TYR A 73 -4.81 -10.39 -1.58
C TYR A 73 -3.29 -10.54 -1.78
N GLU A 74 -2.48 -9.81 -1.03
CA GLU A 74 -1.02 -9.88 -1.09
C GLU A 74 -0.49 -11.23 -0.58
N PHE A 75 -1.16 -11.80 0.41
CA PHE A 75 -0.78 -13.07 1.00
C PHE A 75 -1.15 -14.29 0.14
N GLN A 76 -1.91 -14.10 -0.94
CA GLN A 76 -2.18 -15.15 -1.94
C GLN A 76 -1.20 -15.15 -3.12
N LEU A 77 -0.12 -14.37 -3.06
CA LEU A 77 0.84 -14.18 -4.16
C LEU A 77 1.31 -15.50 -4.79
N ASP A 78 1.64 -16.52 -3.99
CA ASP A 78 2.14 -17.81 -4.46
C ASP A 78 1.03 -18.74 -5.01
N LYS A 79 -0.23 -18.41 -4.72
CA LYS A 79 -1.40 -19.16 -5.17
C LYS A 79 -2.14 -18.48 -6.31
N LEU A 80 -1.63 -17.34 -6.75
CA LEU A 80 -2.22 -16.56 -7.81
C LEU A 80 -2.09 -17.32 -9.13
N ASP A 81 -3.20 -17.78 -9.66
CA ASP A 81 -3.34 -18.39 -10.99
C ASP A 81 -4.14 -17.47 -11.93
N LYS A 82 -4.22 -17.85 -13.20
CA LYS A 82 -4.93 -17.05 -14.21
C LYS A 82 -6.42 -16.89 -13.89
N GLU A 83 -7.08 -17.91 -13.36
CA GLU A 83 -8.49 -17.83 -12.98
C GLU A 83 -8.70 -16.87 -11.81
N TYR A 84 -7.82 -16.92 -10.79
CA TYR A 84 -7.86 -15.99 -9.66
C TYR A 84 -7.63 -14.56 -10.14
N ALA A 85 -6.63 -14.33 -10.99
CA ALA A 85 -6.35 -13.04 -11.59
C ALA A 85 -7.57 -12.50 -12.37
N GLN A 86 -8.25 -13.32 -13.16
CA GLN A 86 -9.48 -12.92 -13.87
C GLN A 86 -10.61 -12.53 -12.91
N LEU A 87 -10.85 -13.36 -11.88
CA LEU A 87 -11.88 -13.07 -10.88
C LEU A 87 -11.60 -11.78 -10.12
N ASN A 88 -10.32 -11.49 -9.83
CA ASN A 88 -9.94 -10.26 -9.15
C ASN A 88 -10.08 -9.05 -10.08
N GLU A 89 -9.69 -9.16 -11.35
CA GLU A 89 -9.87 -8.09 -12.34
C GLU A 89 -11.36 -7.78 -12.56
N GLU A 90 -12.24 -8.80 -12.60
CA GLU A 90 -13.69 -8.61 -12.66
C GLU A 90 -14.26 -7.89 -11.43
N TYR A 91 -13.67 -8.13 -10.25
CA TYR A 91 -14.11 -7.54 -8.99
C TYR A 91 -13.52 -6.13 -8.74
N ALA A 92 -12.34 -5.84 -9.31
CA ALA A 92 -11.59 -4.62 -9.03
C ALA A 92 -12.36 -3.30 -9.26
N PRO A 93 -13.17 -3.12 -10.32
CA PRO A 93 -13.94 -1.88 -10.51
C PRO A 93 -14.98 -1.68 -9.39
N PHE A 94 -15.70 -2.73 -9.01
CA PHE A 94 -16.67 -2.66 -7.92
C PHE A 94 -15.99 -2.37 -6.59
N PHE A 95 -14.92 -3.10 -6.28
CA PHE A 95 -14.13 -2.86 -5.07
C PHE A 95 -13.57 -1.44 -5.04
N GLY A 96 -12.98 -0.98 -6.15
CA GLY A 96 -12.43 0.36 -6.29
C GLY A 96 -13.45 1.44 -5.99
N GLN A 97 -14.62 1.39 -6.62
CA GLN A 97 -15.70 2.34 -6.40
C GLN A 97 -16.19 2.37 -4.95
N GLN A 98 -16.35 1.21 -4.32
CA GLN A 98 -16.89 1.13 -2.96
C GLN A 98 -15.83 1.41 -1.89
N PHE A 99 -14.57 1.09 -2.16
CA PHE A 99 -13.53 1.15 -1.16
C PHE A 99 -12.68 2.42 -1.26
N PHE A 100 -12.18 2.78 -2.45
CA PHE A 100 -11.26 3.91 -2.59
C PHE A 100 -11.98 5.27 -2.66
N SER A 101 -13.30 5.32 -2.81
CA SER A 101 -14.08 6.55 -2.73
C SER A 101 -14.39 7.01 -1.30
N GLN A 102 -13.80 6.38 -0.29
CA GLN A 102 -14.11 6.58 1.14
C GLN A 102 -12.92 7.15 1.90
N THR A 103 -13.19 8.01 2.90
CA THR A 103 -12.18 8.54 3.82
C THR A 103 -12.29 7.88 5.21
N PRO A 104 -11.19 7.90 6.01
CA PRO A 104 -9.82 8.24 5.60
C PRO A 104 -9.32 7.34 4.48
N GLN A 105 -8.49 7.87 3.59
CA GLN A 105 -7.90 7.11 2.50
C GLN A 105 -7.10 5.93 3.05
N LEU A 106 -7.00 4.85 2.27
CA LEU A 106 -6.19 3.68 2.68
C LEU A 106 -4.70 4.00 2.65
N MET A 107 -4.28 4.75 1.65
CA MET A 107 -2.86 5.03 1.40
C MET A 107 -2.55 6.51 1.38
N ARG A 108 -1.30 6.81 1.68
CA ARG A 108 -0.69 8.11 1.44
C ARG A 108 0.56 7.99 0.58
N THR A 109 0.88 9.03 -0.13
CA THR A 109 2.15 9.15 -0.86
C THR A 109 3.30 9.41 0.10
N LEU A 110 4.41 8.72 -0.13
CA LEU A 110 5.73 9.14 0.33
C LEU A 110 6.42 9.83 -0.87
N PRO A 111 6.64 11.15 -0.82
CA PRO A 111 7.29 11.82 -1.93
C PRO A 111 8.76 11.41 -2.07
N VAL A 112 9.33 11.63 -3.24
CA VAL A 112 10.77 11.49 -3.47
C VAL A 112 11.51 12.34 -2.46
N GLU A 113 12.33 11.74 -1.61
CA GLU A 113 12.86 12.37 -0.41
C GLU A 113 13.80 13.56 -0.72
N GLN A 114 14.57 13.47 -1.79
CA GLN A 114 15.47 14.54 -2.21
C GLN A 114 14.72 15.86 -2.47
N GLU A 115 13.47 15.76 -2.92
CA GLU A 115 12.64 16.92 -3.29
C GLU A 115 12.02 17.63 -2.09
N ILE A 116 12.02 17.00 -0.91
CA ILE A 116 11.48 17.59 0.33
C ILE A 116 12.54 17.92 1.36
N SER A 117 13.78 17.48 1.17
CA SER A 117 14.87 17.59 2.15
C SER A 117 15.20 19.04 2.57
N GLY A 118 14.90 20.03 1.75
CA GLY A 118 15.12 21.46 2.03
C GLY A 118 13.92 22.20 2.63
N GLN A 119 12.78 21.55 2.82
CA GLN A 119 11.56 22.19 3.30
C GLN A 119 11.50 22.18 4.84
N GLN A 120 11.08 23.29 5.44
CA GLN A 120 11.11 23.47 6.91
C GLN A 120 10.07 22.66 7.68
N GLU A 121 9.03 22.13 7.02
CA GLU A 121 7.88 21.51 7.68
C GLU A 121 7.72 20.00 7.36
N VAL A 122 8.80 19.31 6.95
CA VAL A 122 8.70 17.88 6.64
C VAL A 122 8.61 17.07 7.93
N ILE A 123 7.51 16.36 8.07
CA ILE A 123 7.24 15.50 9.22
C ILE A 123 7.90 14.12 8.98
N SER A 124 8.46 13.51 10.03
CA SER A 124 9.23 12.26 9.92
C SER A 124 8.49 11.11 9.22
N TYR A 125 7.19 10.99 9.42
CA TYR A 125 6.41 9.94 8.73
C TYR A 125 6.22 10.18 7.22
N GLU A 126 6.62 11.34 6.68
CA GLU A 126 6.59 11.64 5.24
C GLU A 126 7.91 11.33 4.54
N ARG A 127 8.98 11.08 5.28
CA ARG A 127 10.27 10.70 4.73
C ARG A 127 10.40 9.19 4.59
N VAL A 128 10.79 8.74 3.41
CA VAL A 128 11.05 7.31 3.15
C VAL A 128 12.11 6.76 4.10
N SER A 129 13.20 7.50 4.32
CA SER A 129 14.29 7.10 5.21
C SER A 129 13.81 6.93 6.66
N ASP A 130 13.06 7.90 7.19
CA ASP A 130 12.56 7.84 8.57
C ASP A 130 11.58 6.67 8.77
N VAL A 131 10.74 6.40 7.75
CA VAL A 131 9.83 5.24 7.76
C VAL A 131 10.61 3.93 7.77
N ILE A 132 11.66 3.79 6.95
CA ILE A 132 12.52 2.60 6.95
C ILE A 132 13.30 2.51 8.26
N ASP A 133 13.88 3.61 8.72
CA ASP A 133 14.76 3.62 9.90
C ASP A 133 14.05 3.32 11.20
N SER A 134 12.75 3.56 11.28
CA SER A 134 11.90 3.18 12.41
C SER A 134 11.63 1.67 12.52
N ASN A 135 12.05 0.87 11.53
CA ASN A 135 11.81 -0.56 11.48
C ASN A 135 13.10 -1.39 11.65
N GLN A 136 12.94 -2.67 12.04
CA GLN A 136 14.04 -3.61 12.33
C GLN A 136 14.01 -4.88 11.49
N SER A 137 12.85 -5.25 10.92
CA SER A 137 12.70 -6.39 10.02
C SER A 137 12.22 -5.92 8.66
N PHE A 138 12.79 -6.50 7.60
CA PHE A 138 12.48 -6.14 6.22
C PHE A 138 12.34 -7.38 5.35
N LEU A 139 11.30 -7.40 4.53
CA LEU A 139 11.01 -8.45 3.57
C LEU A 139 10.62 -7.82 2.24
N VAL A 140 11.25 -8.24 1.15
CA VAL A 140 10.83 -7.86 -0.20
C VAL A 140 10.10 -9.00 -0.89
N ASN A 141 8.94 -8.67 -1.45
CA ASN A 141 8.13 -9.58 -2.25
C ASN A 141 7.96 -9.09 -3.68
N ASP A 142 7.58 -10.01 -4.56
CA ASP A 142 7.03 -9.64 -5.86
C ASP A 142 5.74 -8.84 -5.66
N CYS A 143 5.55 -7.82 -6.49
CA CYS A 143 4.31 -7.05 -6.47
C CYS A 143 3.15 -7.88 -7.01
N VAL A 144 2.14 -8.18 -6.18
CA VAL A 144 0.97 -8.97 -6.53
C VAL A 144 0.21 -8.38 -7.73
N CYS A 145 0.07 -7.05 -7.80
CA CYS A 145 -0.60 -6.37 -8.91
C CYS A 145 0.13 -6.59 -10.25
N LYS A 146 1.47 -6.58 -10.25
CA LYS A 146 2.27 -6.84 -11.47
C LYS A 146 2.19 -8.31 -11.87
N LYS A 147 2.23 -9.22 -10.91
CA LYS A 147 2.05 -10.68 -11.16
C LYS A 147 0.67 -10.95 -11.75
N GLU A 148 -0.37 -10.37 -11.17
CA GLU A 148 -1.74 -10.50 -11.68
C GLU A 148 -1.85 -10.04 -13.14
N LYS A 149 -1.36 -8.84 -13.45
CA LYS A 149 -1.38 -8.32 -14.83
C LYS A 149 -0.58 -9.19 -15.80
N GLY A 150 0.55 -9.73 -15.36
CA GLY A 150 1.32 -10.69 -16.16
C GLY A 150 0.53 -11.97 -16.50
N LEU A 151 -0.19 -12.55 -15.54
CA LEU A 151 -1.06 -13.73 -15.73
C LEU A 151 -2.23 -13.44 -16.68
N LEU A 152 -2.69 -12.19 -16.73
CA LEU A 152 -3.73 -11.75 -17.65
C LEU A 152 -3.21 -11.43 -19.07
N GLY A 153 -1.89 -11.53 -19.30
CA GLY A 153 -1.26 -11.26 -20.60
C GLY A 153 -0.82 -9.79 -20.79
N TYR A 154 -0.78 -9.01 -19.73
CA TYR A 154 -0.34 -7.60 -19.72
C TYR A 154 0.86 -7.42 -18.78
N PRO A 155 2.03 -8.01 -19.08
CA PRO A 155 3.21 -7.90 -18.25
C PRO A 155 3.69 -6.45 -18.13
N CYS A 156 4.26 -6.11 -16.98
CA CYS A 156 4.83 -4.80 -16.73
C CYS A 156 6.35 -4.86 -16.95
N ASP A 157 6.91 -3.89 -17.67
CA ASP A 157 8.35 -3.79 -17.94
C ASP A 157 9.15 -3.28 -16.73
N ARG A 158 8.46 -2.75 -15.70
CA ARG A 158 9.10 -2.26 -14.48
C ARG A 158 9.44 -3.39 -13.52
N PRO A 159 10.42 -3.21 -12.61
CA PRO A 159 10.82 -4.23 -11.63
C PRO A 159 9.62 -4.82 -10.88
N VAL A 160 9.60 -6.14 -10.73
CA VAL A 160 8.48 -6.86 -10.09
C VAL A 160 8.70 -6.99 -8.59
N GLN A 161 9.94 -7.31 -8.14
CA GLN A 161 10.28 -7.49 -6.72
C GLN A 161 10.49 -6.13 -6.05
N VAL A 162 9.39 -5.46 -5.72
CA VAL A 162 9.37 -4.08 -5.21
C VAL A 162 8.34 -3.85 -4.10
N CYS A 163 7.71 -4.90 -3.59
CA CYS A 163 6.80 -4.79 -2.46
C CYS A 163 7.60 -4.96 -1.17
N LEU A 164 7.82 -3.86 -0.43
CA LEU A 164 8.58 -3.84 0.82
C LEU A 164 7.63 -3.98 2.01
N ALA A 165 7.76 -5.06 2.77
CA ALA A 165 7.15 -5.22 4.09
C ALA A 165 8.16 -4.90 5.18
N MET A 166 7.71 -4.28 6.27
CA MET A 166 8.55 -3.83 7.39
C MET A 166 7.89 -4.09 8.72
N ALA A 167 8.69 -4.27 9.76
CA ALA A 167 8.18 -4.38 11.13
C ALA A 167 9.15 -3.72 12.13
N PRO A 168 8.62 -3.07 13.19
CA PRO A 168 9.45 -2.42 14.21
C PRO A 168 10.14 -3.40 15.15
N VAL A 169 9.83 -4.70 15.06
CA VAL A 169 10.40 -5.77 15.88
C VAL A 169 11.27 -6.66 14.99
N ALA A 170 12.44 -7.05 15.50
CA ALA A 170 13.34 -7.96 14.81
C ALA A 170 12.74 -9.37 14.69
N GLY A 171 13.06 -10.09 13.62
CA GLY A 171 12.69 -11.49 13.42
C GLY A 171 11.25 -11.76 13.00
N VAL A 172 10.42 -10.73 12.80
CA VAL A 172 9.00 -10.91 12.42
C VAL A 172 8.83 -11.73 11.14
N PHE A 173 9.75 -11.58 10.19
CA PHE A 173 9.67 -12.25 8.89
C PHE A 173 10.58 -13.47 8.76
N ASP A 174 11.35 -13.87 9.80
CA ASP A 174 12.34 -14.95 9.70
C ASP A 174 11.75 -16.31 9.26
N LYS A 175 10.49 -16.55 9.62
CA LYS A 175 9.76 -17.76 9.26
C LYS A 175 8.66 -17.51 8.22
N TYR A 176 8.70 -16.35 7.57
CA TYR A 176 7.69 -16.00 6.58
C TYR A 176 7.86 -16.85 5.31
N PRO A 177 6.78 -17.46 4.78
CA PRO A 177 6.90 -18.47 3.73
C PRO A 177 7.27 -17.91 2.36
N THR A 178 7.11 -16.61 2.14
CA THR A 178 7.28 -15.96 0.84
C THR A 178 8.17 -14.74 0.93
N GLY A 179 8.76 -14.35 -0.18
CA GLY A 179 9.63 -13.19 -0.25
C GLY A 179 11.07 -13.49 0.14
N ARG A 180 11.88 -12.44 0.16
CA ARG A 180 13.30 -12.47 0.54
C ARG A 180 13.54 -11.50 1.68
N LEU A 181 14.15 -11.99 2.76
CA LEU A 181 14.67 -11.13 3.82
C LEU A 181 15.74 -10.21 3.25
N ILE A 182 15.70 -8.95 3.62
CA ILE A 182 16.66 -7.94 3.24
C ILE A 182 17.13 -7.14 4.45
N THR A 183 18.29 -6.54 4.32
CA THR A 183 18.84 -5.60 5.29
C THR A 183 18.16 -4.24 5.16
N LYS A 184 18.33 -3.38 6.17
CA LYS A 184 17.88 -1.98 6.10
C LYS A 184 18.51 -1.24 4.93
N GLN A 185 19.80 -1.47 4.65
CA GLN A 185 20.49 -0.85 3.52
C GLN A 185 19.88 -1.29 2.18
N GLU A 186 19.62 -2.59 2.01
CA GLU A 186 18.93 -3.09 0.81
C GLU A 186 17.53 -2.51 0.66
N ALA A 187 16.83 -2.19 1.77
CA ALA A 187 15.53 -1.51 1.73
C ALA A 187 15.66 -0.07 1.18
N HIS A 188 16.66 0.68 1.61
CA HIS A 188 16.97 2.00 1.04
C HIS A 188 17.34 1.91 -0.44
N ASP A 189 18.21 0.95 -0.82
CA ASP A 189 18.63 0.75 -2.22
C ASP A 189 17.43 0.35 -3.10
N LEU A 190 16.49 -0.45 -2.57
CA LEU A 190 15.24 -0.80 -3.23
C LEU A 190 14.39 0.44 -3.53
N MET A 191 14.29 1.37 -2.60
CA MET A 191 13.50 2.59 -2.79
C MET A 191 14.11 3.48 -3.88
N LYS A 192 15.44 3.63 -3.88
CA LYS A 192 16.15 4.37 -4.93
C LYS A 192 15.94 3.73 -6.31
N MET A 193 16.09 2.42 -6.42
CA MET A 193 15.86 1.68 -7.65
C MET A 193 14.39 1.83 -8.13
N ALA A 194 13.45 1.80 -7.22
CA ALA A 194 12.02 1.98 -7.55
C ALA A 194 11.72 3.40 -8.05
N GLU A 195 12.33 4.43 -7.46
CA GLU A 195 12.25 5.81 -7.93
C GLU A 195 12.80 5.96 -9.34
N GLU A 196 14.01 5.46 -9.59
CA GLU A 196 14.65 5.47 -10.92
C GLU A 196 13.75 4.79 -11.96
N ALA A 197 13.10 3.68 -11.58
CA ALA A 197 12.13 2.97 -12.43
C ALA A 197 10.77 3.71 -12.59
N GLY A 198 10.58 4.88 -11.99
CA GLY A 198 9.34 5.67 -12.10
C GLY A 198 8.16 5.07 -11.32
N LEU A 199 8.42 4.45 -10.18
CA LEU A 199 7.40 3.86 -9.32
C LEU A 199 7.04 4.81 -8.18
N VAL A 200 5.74 5.01 -7.96
CA VAL A 200 5.20 5.83 -6.87
C VAL A 200 5.33 5.07 -5.55
N HIS A 201 5.90 5.71 -4.54
CA HIS A 201 5.96 5.17 -3.18
C HIS A 201 4.66 5.45 -2.45
N LEU A 202 3.95 4.39 -2.08
CA LEU A 202 2.70 4.46 -1.32
C LEU A 202 2.81 3.63 -0.05
N THR A 203 2.34 4.18 1.06
CA THR A 203 2.28 3.47 2.36
C THR A 203 0.91 3.62 3.00
N TYR A 204 0.67 2.94 4.12
CA TYR A 204 -0.57 3.04 4.87
C TYR A 204 -0.78 4.48 5.38
N ASN A 205 -2.02 4.96 5.30
CA ASN A 205 -2.36 6.34 5.67
C ASN A 205 -2.52 6.52 7.18
N VAL A 206 -1.42 6.29 7.91
CA VAL A 206 -1.32 6.49 9.37
C VAL A 206 -0.02 7.21 9.70
N GLN A 207 0.04 7.88 10.86
CA GLN A 207 1.24 8.59 11.29
C GLN A 207 2.33 7.64 11.78
N GLY A 208 1.96 6.58 12.49
CA GLY A 208 2.89 5.59 13.04
C GLY A 208 2.62 4.18 12.55
N GLY A 209 3.65 3.32 12.51
CA GLY A 209 3.49 1.92 12.17
C GLY A 209 3.38 1.66 10.66
N GLY A 210 4.26 2.23 9.86
CA GLY A 210 4.38 1.89 8.44
C GLY A 210 4.84 0.43 8.29
N PHE A 211 3.90 -0.48 7.94
CA PHE A 211 4.17 -1.91 7.79
C PHE A 211 4.62 -2.30 6.39
N TYR A 212 4.45 -1.41 5.42
CA TYR A 212 4.82 -1.67 4.03
C TYR A 212 5.04 -0.37 3.26
N ILE A 213 5.84 -0.46 2.20
CA ILE A 213 5.91 0.52 1.12
C ILE A 213 5.66 -0.22 -0.19
N CYS A 214 4.59 0.17 -0.88
CA CYS A 214 4.30 -0.26 -2.24
C CYS A 214 5.02 0.65 -3.24
N ASN A 215 5.57 0.07 -4.31
CA ASN A 215 6.21 0.80 -5.41
C ASN A 215 5.36 0.60 -6.68
N CYS A 216 4.50 1.57 -6.95
CA CYS A 216 3.33 1.45 -7.80
C CYS A 216 3.50 2.07 -9.19
N CYS A 217 2.87 1.45 -10.20
CA CYS A 217 2.78 1.97 -11.57
C CYS A 217 1.33 2.05 -12.04
N LYS A 218 1.05 2.99 -12.95
CA LYS A 218 -0.30 3.25 -13.50
C LYS A 218 -0.91 2.03 -14.22
N CYS A 219 -0.07 1.16 -14.78
CA CYS A 219 -0.52 0.02 -15.58
C CYS A 219 -1.02 -1.19 -14.76
N CYS A 220 -0.54 -1.36 -13.51
CA CYS A 220 -0.83 -2.55 -12.71
C CYS A 220 -1.57 -2.25 -11.41
N CYS A 221 -1.20 -1.18 -10.71
CA CYS A 221 -1.67 -0.91 -9.36
C CYS A 221 -3.16 -0.58 -9.32
N GLY A 222 -3.97 -1.37 -8.61
CA GLY A 222 -5.40 -1.12 -8.47
C GLY A 222 -5.74 0.24 -7.85
N VAL A 223 -4.88 0.76 -6.97
CA VAL A 223 -5.03 2.09 -6.36
C VAL A 223 -4.88 3.20 -7.42
N LEU A 224 -3.80 3.16 -8.22
CA LEU A 224 -3.58 4.17 -9.27
C LEU A 224 -4.58 4.03 -10.42
N ARG A 225 -4.99 2.81 -10.76
CA ARG A 225 -6.04 2.53 -11.74
C ARG A 225 -7.41 3.06 -11.31
N SER A 226 -7.69 3.11 -10.01
CA SER A 226 -8.92 3.72 -9.51
C SER A 226 -9.01 5.21 -9.85
N ILE A 227 -7.88 5.91 -9.87
CA ILE A 227 -7.81 7.31 -10.33
C ILE A 227 -7.91 7.38 -11.86
N ASN A 228 -7.13 6.54 -12.57
CA ASN A 228 -6.96 6.66 -14.02
C ASN A 228 -8.10 6.06 -14.83
N GLU A 229 -8.66 4.92 -14.39
CA GLU A 229 -9.65 4.15 -15.14
C GLU A 229 -11.07 4.34 -14.60
N LEU A 230 -11.23 4.46 -13.26
CA LEU A 230 -12.53 4.63 -12.65
C LEU A 230 -12.92 6.10 -12.42
N GLY A 231 -11.98 7.04 -12.65
CA GLY A 231 -12.22 8.47 -12.50
C GLY A 231 -12.49 8.92 -11.08
N ILE A 232 -12.07 8.13 -10.06
CA ILE A 232 -12.23 8.53 -8.67
C ILE A 232 -11.26 9.69 -8.39
N PRO A 233 -11.71 10.79 -7.75
CA PRO A 233 -10.84 11.91 -7.41
C PRO A 233 -9.59 11.45 -6.65
N ALA A 234 -8.41 11.89 -7.08
CA ALA A 234 -7.14 11.45 -6.49
C ALA A 234 -7.09 11.71 -4.97
N SER A 235 -7.65 12.81 -4.51
CA SER A 235 -7.75 13.18 -3.09
C SER A 235 -8.59 12.23 -2.23
N LEU A 236 -9.50 11.45 -2.83
CA LEU A 236 -10.26 10.42 -2.13
C LEU A 236 -9.49 9.09 -2.07
N VAL A 237 -8.64 8.82 -3.07
CA VAL A 237 -7.91 7.56 -3.20
C VAL A 237 -6.61 7.57 -2.38
N ILE A 238 -5.87 8.68 -2.48
CA ILE A 238 -4.52 8.81 -1.90
C ILE A 238 -4.41 10.13 -1.14
N ASN A 239 -3.98 10.05 0.11
CA ASN A 239 -3.63 11.24 0.89
C ASN A 239 -2.24 11.75 0.51
N SER A 240 -2.07 13.07 0.43
CA SER A 240 -0.78 13.70 0.14
C SER A 240 -0.73 15.12 0.69
N SER A 241 0.37 15.45 1.34
CA SER A 241 0.66 16.81 1.82
C SER A 241 1.26 17.72 0.75
N TYR A 242 1.54 17.19 -0.45
CA TYR A 242 2.22 17.91 -1.52
C TYR A 242 1.48 17.89 -2.84
N TYR A 243 1.82 18.84 -3.70
CA TYR A 243 1.57 18.81 -5.15
C TYR A 243 2.79 19.36 -5.90
N ALA A 244 2.93 19.00 -7.17
CA ALA A 244 3.97 19.55 -8.04
C ALA A 244 3.53 20.89 -8.62
N GLU A 245 4.49 21.77 -8.91
CA GLU A 245 4.29 23.04 -9.60
C GLU A 245 5.37 23.22 -10.66
N ILE A 246 4.99 23.71 -11.84
CA ILE A 246 5.91 23.93 -12.97
C ILE A 246 6.14 25.44 -13.13
N ASP A 247 7.39 25.81 -13.21
CA ASP A 247 7.83 27.15 -13.61
C ASP A 247 7.88 27.21 -15.14
N ALA A 248 6.90 27.90 -15.74
CA ALA A 248 6.75 27.95 -17.18
C ALA A 248 7.94 28.65 -17.87
N GLU A 249 8.63 29.58 -17.21
CA GLU A 249 9.78 30.28 -17.78
C GLU A 249 11.02 29.38 -17.91
N LYS A 250 11.12 28.35 -17.04
CA LYS A 250 12.19 27.36 -17.06
C LYS A 250 11.87 26.11 -17.88
N CYS A 251 10.59 25.88 -18.15
CA CYS A 251 10.14 24.67 -18.82
C CYS A 251 10.66 24.60 -20.25
N SER A 252 11.34 23.50 -20.58
CA SER A 252 11.86 23.24 -21.95
C SER A 252 10.85 22.51 -22.83
N SER A 253 9.63 22.29 -22.39
CA SER A 253 8.54 21.55 -23.08
C SER A 253 8.95 20.16 -23.58
N CYS A 254 9.84 19.47 -22.87
CA CYS A 254 10.39 18.19 -23.32
C CYS A 254 9.45 16.97 -23.13
N GLY A 255 8.35 17.08 -22.39
CA GLY A 255 7.33 16.05 -22.21
C GLY A 255 7.66 14.93 -21.21
N ILE A 256 8.91 14.75 -20.77
CA ILE A 256 9.34 13.64 -19.91
C ILE A 256 8.45 13.50 -18.64
N CYS A 257 8.11 14.62 -18.02
CA CYS A 257 7.30 14.65 -16.80
C CYS A 257 5.88 14.10 -17.01
N SER A 258 5.25 14.38 -18.16
CA SER A 258 3.91 13.92 -18.53
C SER A 258 3.91 12.46 -18.98
N ASP A 259 4.75 12.14 -19.97
CA ASP A 259 4.68 10.90 -20.73
C ASP A 259 5.27 9.71 -19.96
N GLU A 260 6.43 9.92 -19.32
CA GLU A 260 7.20 8.84 -18.71
C GLU A 260 7.01 8.76 -17.19
N ARG A 261 6.85 9.90 -16.51
CA ARG A 261 6.95 9.96 -15.04
C ARG A 261 5.60 10.04 -14.34
N CYS A 262 4.63 10.80 -14.86
CA CYS A 262 3.35 10.97 -14.18
C CYS A 262 2.52 9.69 -14.22
N GLN A 263 2.27 9.12 -13.02
CA GLN A 263 1.53 7.86 -12.88
C GLN A 263 0.02 8.06 -12.72
N VAL A 264 -0.46 9.32 -12.67
CA VAL A 264 -1.88 9.64 -12.47
C VAL A 264 -2.44 10.59 -13.53
N GLY A 265 -1.67 10.91 -14.57
CA GLY A 265 -2.10 11.82 -15.63
C GLY A 265 -2.45 13.21 -15.12
N ALA A 266 -1.62 13.75 -14.22
CA ALA A 266 -1.81 15.05 -13.59
C ALA A 266 -1.02 16.18 -14.28
N ILE A 267 -0.48 15.94 -15.47
CA ILE A 267 0.33 16.90 -16.22
C ILE A 267 -0.23 17.02 -17.62
N GLU A 268 -0.64 18.20 -18.02
CA GLU A 268 -1.18 18.52 -19.32
C GLU A 268 -0.23 19.42 -20.11
N GLU A 269 -0.16 19.19 -21.43
CA GLU A 269 0.60 20.00 -22.36
C GLU A 269 -0.12 21.34 -22.61
N GLU A 270 0.64 22.43 -22.65
CA GLU A 270 0.23 23.77 -23.11
C GLU A 270 1.17 24.24 -24.23
N PRO A 271 0.88 25.30 -24.99
CA PRO A 271 1.62 25.65 -26.21
C PRO A 271 3.14 25.72 -26.05
N ASP A 272 3.66 26.22 -24.94
CA ASP A 272 5.11 26.42 -24.71
C ASP A 272 5.59 25.83 -23.36
N THR A 273 4.73 25.07 -22.68
CA THR A 273 5.02 24.55 -21.33
C THR A 273 4.12 23.36 -21.00
N TYR A 274 4.14 22.92 -19.75
CA TYR A 274 3.22 21.96 -19.16
C TYR A 274 2.56 22.55 -17.91
N ARG A 275 1.35 22.09 -17.60
CA ARG A 275 0.58 22.52 -16.43
C ARG A 275 0.24 21.33 -15.52
N ILE A 276 0.29 21.54 -14.22
CA ILE A 276 -0.16 20.55 -13.22
C ILE A 276 -1.67 20.67 -12.97
N ILE A 277 -2.39 19.57 -13.11
CA ILE A 277 -3.77 19.44 -12.65
C ILE A 277 -3.70 19.11 -11.15
N LYS A 278 -3.79 20.14 -10.30
CA LYS A 278 -3.58 20.02 -8.84
C LYS A 278 -4.48 18.97 -8.21
N ASP A 279 -5.74 18.87 -8.62
CA ASP A 279 -6.71 17.90 -8.07
C ASP A 279 -6.41 16.45 -8.44
N ARG A 280 -5.57 16.21 -9.45
CA ARG A 280 -5.08 14.88 -9.82
C ARG A 280 -3.70 14.58 -9.24
N CYS A 281 -2.93 15.62 -8.91
CA CYS A 281 -1.57 15.45 -8.44
C CYS A 281 -1.54 14.83 -7.04
N ILE A 282 -0.83 13.72 -6.91
CA ILE A 282 -0.62 12.99 -5.63
C ILE A 282 0.71 13.34 -4.95
N GLY A 283 1.42 14.36 -5.42
CA GLY A 283 2.64 14.87 -4.79
C GLY A 283 3.80 13.88 -4.67
N CYS A 284 3.92 12.93 -5.59
CA CYS A 284 4.94 11.86 -5.48
C CYS A 284 6.37 12.31 -5.82
N GLY A 285 6.55 13.44 -6.51
CA GLY A 285 7.87 14.00 -6.85
C GLY A 285 8.59 13.36 -8.05
N LEU A 286 8.08 12.27 -8.62
CA LEU A 286 8.75 11.57 -9.73
C LEU A 286 9.02 12.41 -10.97
N CYS A 287 8.21 13.43 -11.23
CA CYS A 287 8.40 14.34 -12.36
C CYS A 287 9.55 15.34 -12.13
N ILE A 288 9.97 15.53 -10.88
CA ILE A 288 10.99 16.51 -10.50
C ILE A 288 12.37 15.94 -10.71
N SER A 289 12.64 14.75 -10.18
CA SER A 289 13.95 14.08 -10.23
C SER A 289 14.47 13.83 -11.65
N THR A 290 13.63 13.98 -12.67
CA THR A 290 13.99 13.79 -14.09
C THR A 290 13.81 15.02 -14.94
N CYS A 291 13.47 16.18 -14.35
CA CYS A 291 13.31 17.42 -15.11
C CYS A 291 14.67 18.01 -15.48
N PRO A 292 15.07 18.02 -16.78
CA PRO A 292 16.42 18.46 -17.18
C PRO A 292 16.62 19.98 -17.05
N SER A 293 15.54 20.74 -16.99
CA SER A 293 15.57 22.20 -16.84
C SER A 293 15.28 22.67 -15.40
N GLU A 294 15.11 21.73 -14.44
CA GLU A 294 14.80 22.02 -13.04
C GLU A 294 13.58 22.96 -12.89
N ALA A 295 12.61 22.81 -13.80
CA ALA A 295 11.42 23.65 -13.85
C ALA A 295 10.32 23.21 -12.88
N ILE A 296 10.44 22.04 -12.23
CA ILE A 296 9.39 21.45 -11.40
C ILE A 296 9.85 21.41 -9.94
N ARG A 297 8.93 21.73 -9.03
CA ARG A 297 9.17 21.63 -7.58
C ARG A 297 7.97 21.01 -6.87
N LEU A 298 8.18 20.40 -5.69
CA LEU A 298 7.11 20.07 -4.76
C LEU A 298 6.74 21.31 -3.92
N VAL A 299 5.45 21.51 -3.76
CA VAL A 299 4.87 22.55 -2.93
C VAL A 299 4.05 21.87 -1.82
N HIS A 300 4.33 22.21 -0.58
CA HIS A 300 3.54 21.76 0.57
C HIS A 300 2.16 22.45 0.53
N LYS A 301 1.10 21.67 0.71
CA LYS A 301 -0.27 22.19 0.76
C LYS A 301 -0.47 23.02 2.02
N GLY A 302 -1.39 23.98 1.99
CA GLY A 302 -1.81 24.68 3.19
C GLY A 302 -2.44 23.74 4.23
N ALA A 303 -2.33 24.05 5.50
CA ALA A 303 -2.82 23.23 6.60
C ALA A 303 -4.32 22.89 6.50
N ASP A 304 -5.09 23.75 5.85
CA ASP A 304 -6.52 23.59 5.55
C ASP A 304 -6.81 22.58 4.44
N GLN A 305 -5.80 22.23 3.65
CA GLN A 305 -5.89 21.30 2.51
C GLN A 305 -5.33 19.90 2.82
N ILE A 306 -4.70 19.75 3.98
CA ILE A 306 -4.05 18.49 4.39
C ILE A 306 -4.99 17.71 5.31
N ALA A 307 -5.43 16.53 4.86
CA ALA A 307 -6.06 15.57 5.73
C ALA A 307 -5.00 14.89 6.60
N GLN A 308 -4.99 15.20 7.91
CA GLN A 308 -4.05 14.56 8.82
C GLN A 308 -4.29 13.05 8.87
N PRO A 309 -3.27 12.20 8.64
CA PRO A 309 -3.43 10.76 8.79
C PRO A 309 -3.85 10.41 10.22
N PRO A 310 -4.70 9.38 10.42
CA PRO A 310 -4.97 8.83 11.75
C PRO A 310 -3.66 8.43 12.46
N VAL A 311 -3.63 8.52 13.79
CA VAL A 311 -2.40 8.30 14.57
C VAL A 311 -1.83 6.88 14.43
N ASN A 312 -2.71 5.89 14.22
CA ASN A 312 -2.35 4.48 14.04
C ASN A 312 -3.46 3.71 13.29
N GLU A 313 -3.25 2.41 13.08
CA GLU A 313 -4.19 1.52 12.40
C GLU A 313 -5.56 1.43 13.11
N ASP A 314 -5.58 1.38 14.44
CA ASP A 314 -6.82 1.32 15.21
C ASP A 314 -7.68 2.57 15.02
N ALA A 315 -7.07 3.73 15.09
CA ALA A 315 -7.74 5.01 14.84
C ALA A 315 -8.26 5.09 13.39
N TRP A 316 -7.50 4.54 12.43
CA TRP A 316 -7.93 4.46 11.04
C TRP A 316 -9.19 3.60 10.87
N PHE A 317 -9.24 2.41 11.49
CA PHE A 317 -10.43 1.55 11.45
C PHE A 317 -11.65 2.21 12.12
N GLU A 318 -11.45 2.86 13.26
CA GLU A 318 -12.52 3.57 13.98
C GLU A 318 -13.12 4.70 13.13
N GLU A 319 -12.26 5.54 12.57
CA GLU A 319 -12.70 6.66 11.75
C GLU A 319 -13.40 6.15 10.47
N ARG A 320 -12.81 5.15 9.82
CA ARG A 320 -13.38 4.53 8.62
C ARG A 320 -14.73 3.87 8.90
N GLY A 321 -14.85 3.20 10.06
CA GLY A 321 -16.11 2.60 10.52
C GLY A 321 -17.17 3.66 10.79
N ARG A 322 -16.82 4.71 11.50
CA ARG A 322 -17.72 5.84 11.78
C ARG A 322 -18.28 6.47 10.51
N MET A 323 -17.41 6.71 9.51
CA MET A 323 -17.81 7.28 8.21
C MET A 323 -18.75 6.36 7.41
N ARG A 324 -18.69 5.05 7.64
CA ARG A 324 -19.51 4.05 6.95
C ARG A 324 -20.67 3.53 7.77
N GLY A 325 -20.85 4.00 9.02
CA GLY A 325 -21.84 3.48 9.94
C GLY A 325 -21.61 2.01 10.36
N ILE A 326 -20.32 1.57 10.36
CA ILE A 326 -19.92 0.21 10.73
C ILE A 326 -19.20 0.28 12.07
N ASP A 327 -19.62 -0.56 13.01
CA ASP A 327 -18.96 -0.75 14.30
C ASP A 327 -17.87 -1.83 14.17
N PHE A 328 -16.60 -1.44 14.33
CA PHE A 328 -15.47 -2.34 14.34
C PHE A 328 -15.09 -2.87 15.73
N SER A 329 -15.78 -2.47 16.81
CA SER A 329 -15.44 -2.84 18.19
C SER A 329 -15.41 -4.36 18.41
N ARG A 330 -16.29 -5.09 17.71
CA ARG A 330 -16.34 -6.56 17.79
C ARG A 330 -15.09 -7.26 17.20
N TYR A 331 -14.28 -6.55 16.44
CA TYR A 331 -13.06 -7.08 15.79
C TYR A 331 -11.78 -6.64 16.51
N LYS A 332 -11.91 -6.01 17.69
CA LYS A 332 -10.79 -5.56 18.53
C LYS A 332 -10.53 -6.46 19.72
#